data_06d0132fb10bfe1abb5eb474874e554f
#
_entry.id   06d0132fb10bfe1abb5eb474874e554f
#
_cell.length_a   1.000
_cell.length_b   1.000
_cell.length_c   1.000
_cell.angle_alpha   90.00
_cell.angle_beta   90.00
_cell.angle_gamma   90.00
#
_symmetry.space_group_name_H-M   'P 1'
#
loop_
_entity.id
_entity.type
_entity.pdbx_description
1 polymer ?
#
loop_
_entity_poly.entity_id
_entity_poly.type
_entity_poly.pdbx_seq_one_letter_code
_entity_poly.pdbx_strand_id
1 'polypeptide(L)'
;MDISERRHLKRYNLRTPLRFRAVSLASDKSEHFTEALNISRGGFYFATSAPLQVGMPIEAMLRMPTDVTGQPQEDTYCRARVVHVRNQPYGDGRIGFGAEIEAFLSTPNGK
;
A
#
# COMPACT_ATOMS: atom_id res chain seq x y z
N MET A 1 -19.65 15.36 -5.86
CA MET A 1 -19.14 15.20 -5.96
C MET A 1 -18.33 14.74 -5.81
N ASP A 2 -18.35 14.22 -5.44
CA ASP A 2 -17.76 13.75 -5.44
C ASP A 2 -16.45 13.67 -5.91
N ILE A 3 -16.08 13.86 -6.87
CA ILE A 3 -14.76 14.03 -7.36
C ILE A 3 -13.93 14.93 -6.50
N SER A 4 -14.54 15.96 -5.99
CA SER A 4 -13.79 16.89 -5.16
C SER A 4 -13.27 16.21 -3.89
N GLU A 5 -13.98 15.24 -3.38
CA GLU A 5 -13.47 14.51 -2.24
C GLU A 5 -12.20 13.77 -2.56
N ARG A 6 -12.14 13.21 -3.75
CA ARG A 6 -10.95 12.48 -4.14
C ARG A 6 -9.75 13.38 -4.24
N ARG A 7 -9.97 14.65 -4.51
CA ARG A 7 -8.86 15.57 -4.64
C ARG A 7 -8.19 15.87 -3.33
N HIS A 8 -8.86 15.59 -2.23
CA HIS A 8 -8.23 15.77 -0.94
C HIS A 8 -7.08 14.81 -0.76
N LEU A 9 -7.14 13.68 -1.43
CA LEU A 9 -6.12 12.67 -1.32
C LEU A 9 -5.34 12.64 -2.61
N LYS A 10 -4.42 13.55 -2.74
CA LYS A 10 -3.63 13.68 -3.93
C LYS A 10 -2.86 12.40 -4.19
N ARG A 11 -2.87 11.96 -5.42
CA ARG A 11 -2.17 10.75 -5.82
C ARG A 11 -0.89 11.10 -6.54
N TYR A 12 0.12 10.29 -6.27
CA TYR A 12 1.41 10.44 -6.89
C TYR A 12 1.71 9.20 -7.69
N ASN A 13 1.95 9.35 -8.99
CA ASN A 13 2.26 8.23 -9.87
C ASN A 13 3.75 7.95 -9.82
N LEU A 14 4.22 7.62 -8.64
CA LEU A 14 5.62 7.34 -8.41
C LEU A 14 5.78 5.88 -8.08
N ARG A 15 6.80 5.29 -8.62
CA ARG A 15 7.17 3.95 -8.21
C ARG A 15 8.01 4.05 -6.97
N THR A 16 7.55 3.43 -5.91
CA THR A 16 8.28 3.45 -4.67
C THR A 16 8.35 2.04 -4.10
N PRO A 17 9.47 1.65 -3.53
CA PRO A 17 9.58 0.31 -2.98
C PRO A 17 8.52 0.05 -1.93
N LEU A 18 7.95 -1.13 -1.99
CA LEU A 18 6.91 -1.55 -1.07
C LEU A 18 7.24 -2.94 -0.57
N ARG A 19 7.21 -3.10 0.73
CA ARG A 19 7.35 -4.39 1.37
C ARG A 19 6.11 -4.62 2.21
N PHE A 20 5.50 -5.78 2.07
CA PHE A 20 4.28 -6.04 2.81
C PHE A 20 4.18 -7.50 3.19
N ARG A 21 3.30 -7.76 4.13
CA ARG A 21 2.94 -9.12 4.49
C ARG A 21 1.48 -9.15 4.89
N ALA A 22 0.83 -10.28 4.65
CA ALA A 22 -0.55 -10.46 5.04
C ALA A 22 -0.62 -10.66 6.55
N VAL A 23 -1.59 -10.03 7.17
CA VAL A 23 -1.85 -10.24 8.59
C VAL A 23 -2.89 -11.32 8.67
N SER A 24 -2.50 -12.49 9.16
CA SER A 24 -3.43 -13.60 9.22
C SER A 24 -3.13 -14.43 10.45
N LEU A 25 -4.05 -15.31 10.74
CA LEU A 25 -3.89 -16.21 11.87
C LEU A 25 -2.93 -17.34 11.55
N ALA A 26 -2.63 -17.53 10.29
CA ALA A 26 -1.68 -18.55 9.91
C ALA A 26 -0.28 -18.13 10.32
N SER A 27 0.59 -19.09 10.42
CA SER A 27 1.95 -18.82 10.81
C SER A 27 2.79 -18.25 9.68
N ASP A 28 2.23 -18.13 8.50
CA ASP A 28 2.97 -17.61 7.36
C ASP A 28 3.26 -16.14 7.58
N LYS A 29 4.53 -15.82 7.65
CA LYS A 29 4.99 -14.45 7.83
C LYS A 29 5.85 -14.01 6.67
N SER A 30 5.62 -14.58 5.52
CA SER A 30 6.38 -14.24 4.34
C SER A 30 6.21 -12.77 3.99
N GLU A 31 7.31 -12.12 3.70
CA GLU A 31 7.27 -10.75 3.20
C GLU A 31 7.36 -10.79 1.70
N HIS A 32 6.68 -9.84 1.10
CA HIS A 32 6.66 -9.70 -0.35
C HIS A 32 7.18 -8.33 -0.71
N PHE A 33 7.91 -8.25 -1.81
CA PHE A 33 8.50 -7.01 -2.27
C PHE A 33 7.95 -6.66 -3.63
N THR A 34 7.59 -5.41 -3.79
CA THR A 34 7.14 -4.91 -5.07
C THR A 34 7.33 -3.40 -5.08
N GLU A 35 6.56 -2.72 -5.88
CA GLU A 35 6.56 -1.27 -5.92
C GLU A 35 5.12 -0.79 -5.83
N ALA A 36 4.90 0.25 -5.07
CA ALA A 36 3.65 0.97 -5.15
C ALA A 36 3.69 1.80 -6.42
N LEU A 37 2.60 1.74 -7.17
CA LEU A 37 2.52 2.40 -8.47
C LEU A 37 1.85 3.76 -8.37
N ASN A 38 1.06 3.97 -7.33
CA ASN A 38 0.61 5.28 -6.96
C ASN A 38 0.32 5.28 -5.47
N ILE A 39 0.41 6.45 -4.87
CA ILE A 39 0.34 6.61 -3.43
C ILE A 39 -0.43 7.88 -3.11
N SER A 40 -1.21 7.82 -2.03
CA SER A 40 -1.79 8.99 -1.41
C SER A 40 -1.79 8.76 0.09
N ARG A 41 -2.26 9.74 0.84
CA ARG A 41 -2.36 9.55 2.29
C ARG A 41 -3.38 8.48 2.66
N GLY A 42 -4.33 8.23 1.77
CA GLY A 42 -5.38 7.26 2.06
C GLY A 42 -5.10 5.86 1.58
N GLY A 43 -4.09 5.66 0.75
CA GLY A 43 -3.85 4.33 0.25
C GLY A 43 -2.82 4.27 -0.85
N PHE A 44 -2.67 3.07 -1.40
CA PHE A 44 -1.70 2.87 -2.46
C PHE A 44 -2.16 1.73 -3.35
N TYR A 45 -1.59 1.70 -4.54
CA TYR A 45 -1.90 0.67 -5.52
C TYR A 45 -0.61 -0.03 -5.91
N PHE A 46 -0.66 -1.34 -6.04
CA PHE A 46 0.53 -2.12 -6.34
C PHE A 46 0.14 -3.40 -7.06
N ALA A 47 1.12 -4.04 -7.66
CA ALA A 47 0.91 -5.31 -8.34
C ALA A 47 1.81 -6.36 -7.72
N THR A 48 1.28 -7.56 -7.56
CA THR A 48 2.03 -8.63 -6.92
C THR A 48 1.48 -9.97 -7.36
N SER A 49 2.31 -11.00 -7.23
CA SER A 49 1.84 -12.36 -7.43
C SER A 49 1.41 -13.01 -6.12
N ALA A 50 1.49 -12.30 -5.01
CA ALA A 50 1.04 -12.83 -3.74
C ALA A 50 -0.47 -13.04 -3.77
N PRO A 51 -0.97 -14.08 -3.08
CA PRO A 51 -2.41 -14.40 -3.13
C PRO A 51 -3.21 -13.56 -2.15
N LEU A 52 -3.53 -12.35 -2.55
CA LEU A 52 -4.31 -11.43 -1.73
C LEU A 52 -5.75 -11.41 -2.17
N GLN A 53 -6.63 -11.01 -1.27
CA GLN A 53 -8.06 -10.90 -1.54
C GLN A 53 -8.60 -9.62 -0.92
N VAL A 54 -9.68 -9.12 -1.50
CA VAL A 54 -10.37 -7.96 -0.95
C VAL A 54 -10.79 -8.27 0.49
N GLY A 55 -10.57 -7.29 1.36
CA GLY A 55 -10.87 -7.45 2.78
C GLY A 55 -9.70 -7.87 3.62
N MET A 56 -8.62 -8.27 2.98
CA MET A 56 -7.47 -8.83 3.68
C MET A 56 -6.63 -7.72 4.30
N PRO A 57 -6.33 -7.80 5.59
CA PRO A 57 -5.43 -6.81 6.20
C PRO A 57 -3.99 -7.14 5.86
N ILE A 58 -3.21 -6.10 5.63
CA ILE A 58 -1.78 -6.25 5.40
C ILE A 58 -1.04 -5.22 6.22
N GLU A 59 0.21 -5.53 6.53
CA GLU A 59 1.13 -4.56 7.08
C GLU A 59 2.14 -4.24 6.00
N ALA A 60 2.39 -2.97 5.81
CA ALA A 60 3.22 -2.53 4.71
C ALA A 60 4.25 -1.52 5.17
N MET A 61 5.40 -1.56 4.53
CA MET A 61 6.41 -0.53 4.70
C MET A 61 6.69 0.03 3.32
N LEU A 62 6.57 1.32 3.20
CA LEU A 62 6.83 1.97 1.93
C LEU A 62 7.39 3.37 2.19
N ARG A 63 8.05 3.89 1.17
CA ARG A 63 8.63 5.23 1.28
C ARG A 63 7.64 6.24 0.76
N MET A 64 7.11 7.03 1.66
CA MET A 64 6.13 8.04 1.30
C MET A 64 6.82 9.28 0.76
N PRO A 65 6.30 9.87 -0.32
CA PRO A 65 6.84 11.15 -0.76
C PRO A 65 6.67 12.21 0.30
N THR A 66 7.61 13.14 0.36
CA THR A 66 7.56 14.24 1.31
C THR A 66 6.26 15.02 1.19
N ASP A 67 5.76 15.18 -0.02
CA ASP A 67 4.53 15.94 -0.23
C ASP A 67 3.32 15.28 0.41
N VAL A 68 3.39 13.96 0.64
CA VAL A 68 2.27 13.26 1.26
C VAL A 68 2.30 13.44 2.76
N THR A 69 3.47 13.31 3.37
CA THR A 69 3.58 13.29 4.83
C THR A 69 3.98 14.60 5.44
N GLY A 70 4.60 15.48 4.65
CA GLY A 70 5.19 16.68 5.20
C GLY A 70 6.49 16.44 5.92
N GLN A 71 7.01 15.24 5.84
CA GLN A 71 8.23 14.84 6.52
C GLN A 71 9.29 14.46 5.50
N PRO A 72 10.55 14.44 5.89
CA PRO A 72 11.57 13.94 4.98
C PRO A 72 11.22 12.54 4.52
N GLN A 73 11.63 12.22 3.30
CA GLN A 73 11.31 10.93 2.73
C GLN A 73 11.97 9.83 3.57
N GLU A 74 11.17 8.92 4.05
CA GLU A 74 11.67 7.83 4.87
C GLU A 74 10.67 6.69 4.84
N ASP A 75 11.09 5.54 5.32
CA ASP A 75 10.23 4.37 5.34
C ASP A 75 9.09 4.59 6.32
N THR A 76 7.90 4.28 5.87
CA THR A 76 6.70 4.48 6.65
C THR A 76 6.01 3.13 6.82
N TYR A 77 5.68 2.81 8.04
CA TYR A 77 4.95 1.58 8.34
C TYR A 77 3.48 1.89 8.48
N CYS A 78 2.66 1.04 7.90
CA CYS A 78 1.23 1.24 8.04
C CYS A 78 0.51 -0.09 8.02
N ARG A 79 -0.71 -0.06 8.55
CA ARG A 79 -1.64 -1.16 8.40
C ARG A 79 -2.66 -0.75 7.36
N ALA A 80 -2.93 -1.64 6.42
CA ALA A 80 -3.82 -1.34 5.33
C ALA A 80 -4.72 -2.52 5.07
N ARG A 81 -5.75 -2.31 4.29
CA ARG A 81 -6.69 -3.36 3.93
C ARG A 81 -6.86 -3.33 2.42
N VAL A 82 -6.82 -4.50 1.82
CA VAL A 82 -7.05 -4.62 0.39
C VAL A 82 -8.53 -4.33 0.13
N VAL A 83 -8.79 -3.35 -0.70
CA VAL A 83 -10.17 -2.93 -0.99
C VAL A 83 -10.53 -3.05 -2.45
N HIS A 84 -9.54 -3.32 -3.30
CA HIS A 84 -9.79 -3.39 -4.73
C HIS A 84 -8.85 -4.39 -5.37
N VAL A 85 -9.37 -5.14 -6.33
CA VAL A 85 -8.59 -6.09 -7.12
C VAL A 85 -8.84 -5.76 -8.58
N ARG A 86 -7.76 -5.61 -9.33
CA ARG A 86 -7.88 -5.37 -10.75
C ARG A 86 -8.40 -6.64 -11.44
N ASN A 87 -9.34 -6.46 -12.37
CA ASN A 87 -9.97 -7.62 -13.01
C ASN A 87 -9.04 -8.40 -13.91
N GLN A 88 -8.08 -7.73 -14.54
CA GLN A 88 -7.20 -8.38 -15.47
C GLN A 88 -5.79 -8.38 -14.95
N PRO A 89 -5.10 -9.53 -15.04
CA PRO A 89 -3.70 -9.56 -14.65
C PRO A 89 -2.86 -8.70 -15.58
N TYR A 90 -1.73 -8.25 -15.06
CA TYR A 90 -0.72 -7.63 -15.90
C TYR A 90 -0.11 -8.67 -16.83
N GLY A 91 0.61 -8.21 -17.84
CA GLY A 91 1.20 -9.11 -18.80
C GLY A 91 2.16 -10.12 -18.22
N ASP A 92 2.75 -9.80 -17.07
CA ASP A 92 3.66 -10.72 -16.37
C ASP A 92 2.92 -11.61 -15.37
N GLY A 93 1.60 -11.56 -15.35
CA GLY A 93 0.82 -12.44 -14.47
C GLY A 93 0.55 -11.88 -13.10
N ARG A 94 1.11 -10.75 -12.76
CA ARG A 94 0.82 -10.14 -11.46
C ARG A 94 -0.57 -9.53 -11.46
N ILE A 95 -1.14 -9.44 -10.29
CA ILE A 95 -2.47 -8.87 -10.11
C ILE A 95 -2.33 -7.51 -9.42
N GLY A 96 -3.11 -6.55 -9.86
CA GLY A 96 -3.13 -5.23 -9.25
C GLY A 96 -4.10 -5.16 -8.09
N PHE A 97 -3.67 -4.53 -7.01
CA PHE A 97 -4.48 -4.38 -5.81
C PHE A 97 -4.44 -2.94 -5.33
N GLY A 98 -5.58 -2.48 -4.87
CA GLY A 98 -5.65 -1.21 -4.15
C GLY A 98 -5.81 -1.49 -2.68
N ALA A 99 -5.06 -0.79 -1.85
CA ALA A 99 -5.14 -0.93 -0.41
C ALA A 99 -5.42 0.42 0.22
N GLU A 100 -6.29 0.41 1.21
CA GLU A 100 -6.63 1.60 1.96
C GLU A 100 -5.87 1.58 3.27
N ILE A 101 -5.22 2.69 3.60
CA ILE A 101 -4.45 2.78 4.83
C ILE A 101 -5.40 3.01 5.99
N GLU A 102 -5.33 2.13 6.96
CA GLU A 102 -6.17 2.24 8.15
C GLU A 102 -5.46 2.93 9.30
N ALA A 103 -4.15 2.75 9.38
CA ALA A 103 -3.40 3.36 10.46
C ALA A 103 -1.93 3.43 10.08
N PHE A 104 -1.29 4.51 10.47
CA PHE A 104 0.15 4.61 10.38
C PHE A 104 0.73 4.08 11.69
N LEU A 105 1.72 3.20 11.58
CA LEU A 105 2.31 2.55 12.73
C LEU A 105 3.62 3.24 13.06
N SER A 106 3.99 3.17 14.31
CA SER A 106 5.29 3.69 14.71
C SER A 106 6.38 2.90 14.03
N THR A 107 7.41 3.58 13.58
CA THR A 107 8.57 2.88 13.07
C THR A 107 9.29 2.23 14.23
N PRO A 108 10.03 1.17 13.96
CA PRO A 108 10.73 0.47 15.06
C PRO A 108 11.63 1.36 15.88
N ASN A 109 12.20 2.37 15.28
CA ASN A 109 13.07 3.26 16.03
C ASN A 109 12.48 4.65 16.11
N GLY A 110 11.24 4.79 15.78
CA GLY A 110 10.62 6.07 15.82
C GLY A 110 10.01 6.34 17.13
N LYS A 111 10.03 5.64 17.71
CA LYS A 111 9.56 5.84 18.81
C LYS A 111 9.04 6.80 19.03
#